data_14017113379ed193c3172944415cea51
#
_entry.id   14017113379ed193c3172944415cea51
#
_cell.length_a   1.000
_cell.length_b   1.000
_cell.length_c   1.000
_cell.angle_alpha   90.00
_cell.angle_beta   90.00
_cell.angle_gamma   90.00
#
_symmetry.space_group_name_H-M   'P 1'
#
loop_
_entity.id
_entity.type
_entity.pdbx_description
1 polymer ?
#
loop_
_entity_poly.entity_id
_entity_poly.type
_entity_poly.pdbx_seq_one_letter_code
_entity_poly.pdbx_strand_id
1 'polypeptide(L)'
;MVVICSINIFHFFDYNDATERGSMKNYTIGLYEKAIPKEMSWKEKLECARECGYDYLEISIDETEEKLARLDWTDKERREMLCCMQDSGLPIRSMCLSGHRKYPFGSVNSRTRERSLEMMEKAVRLADDLGIRTIQLAGYDVYYEKSSDETIRRFRENLREASAMASERGILLGFETMETEFMNTTEKAMRYVHEIDSPFLGVYPDVGNLTNAALSYGNTVEEDLEKGRGHIIALHLKETLPGLFREIPFTKGHVDFPAVIRKAWDLGIRRYVTEMWDVGKMSWKEDILFANRMMRGILDGQAER
;
A
#
# COMPACT_ATOMS: atom_id res chain seq x y z
N MET A 1 26.95 28.34 -4.72
CA MET A 1 27.88 27.28 -4.28
C MET A 1 27.30 25.97 -4.80
N VAL A 2 27.86 25.47 -5.89
CA VAL A 2 27.37 24.27 -6.56
C VAL A 2 27.95 23.08 -5.78
N VAL A 3 27.09 22.31 -5.12
CA VAL A 3 27.50 21.04 -4.50
C VAL A 3 27.57 20.00 -5.62
N ILE A 4 28.78 19.74 -6.08
CA ILE A 4 29.07 18.64 -6.99
C ILE A 4 29.13 17.38 -6.13
N CYS A 5 28.12 16.54 -6.25
CA CYS A 5 28.14 15.17 -5.69
C CYS A 5 29.14 14.37 -6.52
N SER A 6 30.32 14.09 -5.97
CA SER A 6 31.35 13.29 -6.62
C SER A 6 30.89 11.85 -6.67
N ILE A 7 30.55 11.34 -7.86
CA ILE A 7 30.28 9.93 -8.10
C ILE A 7 31.63 9.19 -8.03
N ASN A 8 31.89 8.53 -6.92
CA ASN A 8 32.95 7.54 -6.84
C ASN A 8 32.44 6.22 -7.41
N ILE A 9 32.59 6.07 -8.73
CA ILE A 9 32.43 4.77 -9.42
C ILE A 9 33.80 4.08 -9.28
N PHE A 10 33.86 3.06 -8.49
CA PHE A 10 34.76 1.91 -8.40
C PHE A 10 35.05 1.53 -6.94
N HIS A 11 34.08 0.82 -6.34
CA HIS A 11 34.45 -0.18 -5.33
C HIS A 11 34.45 -1.54 -6.05
N PHE A 12 35.63 -2.11 -6.21
CA PHE A 12 35.82 -3.52 -6.60
C PHE A 12 35.08 -4.38 -5.57
N PHE A 13 34.06 -5.08 -6.02
CA PHE A 13 33.44 -6.13 -5.22
C PHE A 13 34.46 -7.24 -5.00
N ASP A 14 34.86 -7.43 -3.77
CA ASP A 14 35.65 -8.57 -3.34
C ASP A 14 34.81 -9.84 -3.57
N TYR A 15 35.26 -10.69 -4.49
CA TYR A 15 34.54 -11.88 -4.98
C TYR A 15 34.49 -13.02 -3.95
N ASN A 16 35.02 -12.81 -2.72
CA ASN A 16 35.15 -13.85 -1.70
C ASN A 16 34.07 -13.83 -0.61
N ASP A 17 33.05 -12.93 -0.69
CA ASP A 17 31.94 -12.89 0.27
C ASP A 17 30.66 -13.58 -0.25
N ALA A 18 30.85 -14.62 -1.07
CA ALA A 18 29.75 -15.36 -1.72
C ALA A 18 29.09 -16.42 -0.82
N THR A 19 29.49 -16.56 0.45
CA THR A 19 29.02 -17.62 1.35
C THR A 19 27.94 -17.19 2.35
N GLU A 20 27.58 -15.89 2.41
CA GLU A 20 26.48 -15.39 3.26
C GLU A 20 25.38 -14.63 2.48
N ARG A 21 25.26 -14.82 1.19
CA ARG A 21 23.99 -14.45 0.51
C ARG A 21 22.95 -15.48 0.93
N GLY A 22 22.27 -15.22 2.04
CA GLY A 22 21.04 -15.91 2.37
C GLY A 22 20.18 -15.96 1.11
N SER A 23 19.55 -17.10 0.81
CA SER A 23 18.70 -17.27 -0.38
C SER A 23 17.81 -16.07 -0.52
N MET A 24 17.83 -15.38 -1.69
CA MET A 24 16.94 -14.25 -1.91
C MET A 24 15.53 -14.71 -1.65
N LYS A 25 14.89 -14.11 -0.62
CA LYS A 25 13.49 -14.43 -0.31
C LYS A 25 12.64 -14.10 -1.52
N ASN A 26 11.79 -15.03 -1.91
CA ASN A 26 10.90 -14.85 -3.06
C ASN A 26 9.64 -14.03 -2.74
N TYR A 27 9.62 -13.30 -1.62
CA TYR A 27 8.58 -12.38 -1.20
C TYR A 27 9.18 -11.12 -0.56
N THR A 28 8.37 -10.07 -0.45
CA THR A 28 8.74 -8.82 0.23
C THR A 28 7.66 -8.36 1.20
N ILE A 29 8.10 -7.79 2.35
CA ILE A 29 7.22 -7.16 3.33
C ILE A 29 7.57 -5.68 3.44
N GLY A 30 6.58 -4.82 3.21
CA GLY A 30 6.64 -3.39 3.47
C GLY A 30 6.05 -3.03 4.82
N LEU A 31 6.40 -1.83 5.29
CA LEU A 31 5.79 -1.20 6.45
C LEU A 31 4.98 0.01 6.00
N TYR A 32 3.74 0.11 6.47
CA TYR A 32 2.95 1.32 6.30
C TYR A 32 3.53 2.48 7.12
N GLU A 33 3.79 3.60 6.50
CA GLU A 33 4.47 4.76 7.10
C GLU A 33 3.86 5.22 8.43
N LYS A 34 2.52 5.10 8.57
CA LYS A 34 1.82 5.57 9.78
C LYS A 34 2.09 4.74 11.04
N ALA A 35 2.79 3.62 10.90
CA ALA A 35 3.29 2.85 12.04
C ALA A 35 4.40 3.57 12.81
N ILE A 36 5.05 4.54 12.17
CA ILE A 36 6.18 5.30 12.72
C ILE A 36 5.70 6.68 13.14
N PRO A 37 6.18 7.24 14.27
CA PRO A 37 5.84 8.57 14.72
C PRO A 37 6.00 9.63 13.61
N LYS A 38 5.00 10.48 13.45
CA LYS A 38 4.95 11.47 12.36
C LYS A 38 6.08 12.50 12.42
N GLU A 39 6.58 12.79 13.64
CA GLU A 39 7.62 13.78 13.91
C GLU A 39 9.01 13.36 13.40
N MET A 40 9.22 12.06 13.16
CA MET A 40 10.48 11.55 12.64
C MET A 40 10.72 12.01 11.20
N SER A 41 11.96 12.38 10.89
CA SER A 41 12.40 12.70 9.53
C SER A 41 12.30 11.47 8.60
N TRP A 42 12.30 11.68 7.30
CA TRP A 42 12.27 10.59 6.32
C TRP A 42 13.45 9.63 6.47
N LYS A 43 14.65 10.17 6.74
CA LYS A 43 15.82 9.35 6.99
C LYS A 43 15.61 8.42 8.19
N GLU A 44 15.17 8.97 9.32
CA GLU A 44 14.91 8.18 10.53
C GLU A 44 13.82 7.13 10.32
N LYS A 45 12.75 7.47 9.56
CA LYS A 45 11.67 6.52 9.23
C LYS A 45 12.18 5.33 8.41
N LEU A 46 12.97 5.61 7.38
CA LEU A 46 13.53 4.58 6.50
C LEU A 46 14.55 3.71 7.25
N GLU A 47 15.44 4.32 8.05
CA GLU A 47 16.40 3.60 8.88
C GLU A 47 15.69 2.70 9.90
N CYS A 48 14.64 3.22 10.57
CA CYS A 48 13.85 2.45 11.53
C CYS A 48 13.16 1.25 10.86
N ALA A 49 12.51 1.44 9.71
CA ALA A 49 11.86 0.36 8.99
C ALA A 49 12.87 -0.72 8.56
N ARG A 50 14.07 -0.33 8.09
CA ARG A 50 15.16 -1.26 7.76
C ARG A 50 15.64 -2.03 8.99
N GLU A 51 15.90 -1.35 10.10
CA GLU A 51 16.33 -1.97 11.36
C GLU A 51 15.29 -2.96 11.90
N CYS A 52 14.00 -2.69 11.67
CA CYS A 52 12.92 -3.60 12.01
C CYS A 52 12.74 -4.75 10.99
N GLY A 53 13.61 -4.85 9.96
CA GLY A 53 13.66 -5.98 9.04
C GLY A 53 12.68 -5.90 7.85
N TYR A 54 12.15 -4.72 7.53
CA TYR A 54 11.30 -4.52 6.36
C TYR A 54 12.11 -4.35 5.08
N ASP A 55 11.51 -4.72 3.94
CA ASP A 55 12.14 -4.64 2.62
C ASP A 55 11.87 -3.31 1.92
N TYR A 56 10.82 -2.59 2.33
CA TYR A 56 10.43 -1.29 1.80
C TYR A 56 9.48 -0.55 2.74
N LEU A 57 9.27 0.73 2.49
CA LEU A 57 8.22 1.52 3.12
C LEU A 57 7.09 1.79 2.12
N GLU A 58 5.85 1.84 2.60
CA GLU A 58 4.69 2.35 1.89
C GLU A 58 4.38 3.76 2.36
N ILE A 59 4.48 4.74 1.44
CA ILE A 59 4.19 6.15 1.74
C ILE A 59 2.68 6.39 1.78
N SER A 60 2.22 7.19 2.72
CA SER A 60 0.82 7.56 2.86
C SER A 60 0.54 8.94 2.29
N ILE A 61 -0.45 9.03 1.41
CA ILE A 61 -1.07 10.28 0.96
C ILE A 61 -2.54 10.22 1.36
N ASP A 62 -2.83 10.68 2.58
CA ASP A 62 -4.19 10.72 3.11
C ASP A 62 -4.86 12.09 2.91
N GLU A 63 -6.04 12.26 3.50
CA GLU A 63 -6.87 13.46 3.35
C GLU A 63 -6.39 14.69 4.14
N THR A 64 -5.31 14.56 4.93
CA THR A 64 -4.73 15.70 5.66
C THR A 64 -3.96 16.62 4.72
N GLU A 65 -3.99 17.92 4.97
CA GLU A 65 -3.27 18.89 4.15
C GLU A 65 -1.75 18.61 4.15
N GLU A 66 -1.19 18.15 5.27
CA GLU A 66 0.23 17.76 5.37
C GLU A 66 0.59 16.64 4.39
N LYS A 67 -0.24 15.60 4.32
CA LYS A 67 0.01 14.45 3.43
C LYS A 67 -0.28 14.80 1.98
N LEU A 68 -1.33 15.58 1.72
CA LEU A 68 -1.67 16.05 0.38
C LEU A 68 -0.58 16.97 -0.19
N ALA A 69 0.06 17.81 0.65
CA ALA A 69 1.16 18.68 0.21
C ALA A 69 2.36 17.92 -0.36
N ARG A 70 2.53 16.64 -0.05
CA ARG A 70 3.59 15.79 -0.62
C ARG A 70 3.47 15.61 -2.13
N LEU A 71 2.25 15.69 -2.65
CA LEU A 71 1.99 15.63 -4.09
C LEU A 71 2.58 16.83 -4.84
N ASP A 72 2.80 17.92 -4.13
CA ASP A 72 3.37 19.17 -4.66
C ASP A 72 4.86 19.33 -4.31
N TRP A 73 5.54 18.27 -3.85
CA TRP A 73 6.97 18.31 -3.60
C TRP A 73 7.73 18.80 -4.83
N THR A 74 8.62 19.73 -4.60
CA THR A 74 9.54 20.27 -5.60
C THR A 74 10.54 19.20 -6.06
N ASP A 75 11.18 19.41 -7.20
CA ASP A 75 12.26 18.53 -7.68
C ASP A 75 13.39 18.39 -6.67
N LYS A 76 13.61 19.40 -5.83
CA LYS A 76 14.61 19.34 -4.77
C LYS A 76 14.20 18.36 -3.68
N GLU A 77 12.96 18.45 -3.19
CA GLU A 77 12.43 17.55 -2.14
C GLU A 77 12.36 16.10 -2.64
N ARG A 78 11.97 15.87 -3.91
CA ARG A 78 11.99 14.54 -4.53
C ARG A 78 13.41 13.97 -4.59
N ARG A 79 14.40 14.76 -4.97
CA ARG A 79 15.82 14.34 -4.95
C ARG A 79 16.32 14.06 -3.53
N GLU A 80 15.96 14.88 -2.56
CA GLU A 80 16.27 14.62 -1.14
C GLU A 80 15.68 13.30 -0.65
N MET A 81 14.45 12.98 -1.07
CA MET A 81 13.84 11.69 -0.75
C MET A 81 14.60 10.53 -1.40
N LEU A 82 14.99 10.65 -2.67
CA LEU A 82 15.82 9.63 -3.34
C LEU A 82 17.15 9.41 -2.61
N CYS A 83 17.81 10.49 -2.17
CA CYS A 83 19.01 10.39 -1.34
C CYS A 83 18.73 9.67 0.00
N CYS A 84 17.64 10.00 0.68
CA CYS A 84 17.25 9.30 1.91
C CYS A 84 17.05 7.79 1.70
N MET A 85 16.40 7.39 0.59
CA MET A 85 16.23 5.98 0.24
C MET A 85 17.57 5.30 -0.06
N GLN A 86 18.46 5.96 -0.77
CA GLN A 86 19.78 5.45 -1.11
C GLN A 86 20.64 5.29 0.15
N ASP A 87 20.72 6.33 0.98
CA ASP A 87 21.54 6.35 2.19
C ASP A 87 21.06 5.33 3.25
N SER A 88 19.74 5.20 3.38
CA SER A 88 19.16 4.21 4.30
C SER A 88 19.23 2.77 3.76
N GLY A 89 19.38 2.59 2.43
CA GLY A 89 19.28 1.29 1.77
C GLY A 89 17.87 0.70 1.79
N LEU A 90 16.83 1.51 2.10
CA LEU A 90 15.43 1.08 2.11
C LEU A 90 14.60 1.90 1.11
N PRO A 91 14.05 1.28 0.05
CA PRO A 91 13.22 1.99 -0.92
C PRO A 91 11.80 2.23 -0.41
N ILE A 92 11.13 3.26 -0.95
CA ILE A 92 9.68 3.36 -0.96
C ILE A 92 9.20 2.68 -2.23
N ARG A 93 8.30 1.67 -2.15
CA ARG A 93 7.86 0.89 -3.32
C ARG A 93 6.38 0.96 -3.61
N SER A 94 5.58 1.35 -2.63
CA SER A 94 4.14 1.54 -2.78
C SER A 94 3.68 2.84 -2.14
N MET A 95 2.54 3.32 -2.59
CA MET A 95 1.86 4.52 -2.09
C MET A 95 0.42 4.16 -1.75
N CYS A 96 -0.01 4.44 -0.52
CA CYS A 96 -1.42 4.39 -0.12
C CYS A 96 -2.05 5.76 -0.37
N LEU A 97 -2.88 5.87 -1.41
CA LEU A 97 -3.54 7.11 -1.82
C LEU A 97 -4.97 7.18 -1.25
N SER A 98 -5.08 7.36 0.06
CA SER A 98 -6.38 7.46 0.73
C SER A 98 -6.96 8.89 0.78
N GLY A 99 -6.29 9.87 0.16
CA GLY A 99 -6.81 11.23 -0.02
C GLY A 99 -8.12 11.28 -0.82
N HIS A 100 -8.40 10.25 -1.63
CA HIS A 100 -9.68 10.08 -2.33
C HIS A 100 -10.89 9.90 -1.38
N ARG A 101 -10.67 9.72 -0.08
CA ARG A 101 -11.75 9.81 0.92
C ARG A 101 -12.36 11.21 0.95
N LYS A 102 -11.53 12.25 0.94
CA LYS A 102 -11.96 13.67 0.92
C LYS A 102 -12.34 14.15 -0.48
N TYR A 103 -11.63 13.68 -1.50
CA TYR A 103 -11.83 14.06 -2.90
C TYR A 103 -12.11 12.81 -3.75
N PRO A 104 -13.31 12.18 -3.62
CA PRO A 104 -13.61 10.93 -4.30
C PRO A 104 -13.90 11.13 -5.79
N PHE A 105 -13.56 10.12 -6.59
CA PHE A 105 -13.84 10.10 -8.02
C PHE A 105 -15.33 10.21 -8.35
N GLY A 106 -16.20 9.71 -7.47
CA GLY A 106 -17.64 9.65 -7.68
C GLY A 106 -18.42 10.87 -7.22
N SER A 107 -17.78 11.88 -6.58
CA SER A 107 -18.48 13.03 -6.00
C SER A 107 -19.47 13.68 -6.97
N VAL A 108 -20.64 14.08 -6.49
CA VAL A 108 -21.59 14.87 -7.30
C VAL A 108 -21.07 16.30 -7.55
N ASN A 109 -20.15 16.79 -6.73
CA ASN A 109 -19.51 18.08 -6.91
C ASN A 109 -18.39 18.01 -7.96
N SER A 110 -18.50 18.79 -9.04
CA SER A 110 -17.52 18.79 -10.13
C SER A 110 -16.12 19.23 -9.67
N ARG A 111 -16.02 20.23 -8.78
CA ARG A 111 -14.73 20.70 -8.27
C ARG A 111 -14.01 19.63 -7.44
N THR A 112 -14.78 18.83 -6.70
CA THR A 112 -14.23 17.68 -5.93
C THR A 112 -13.68 16.63 -6.91
N ARG A 113 -14.38 16.33 -8.01
CA ARG A 113 -13.91 15.39 -9.03
C ARG A 113 -12.68 15.90 -9.78
N GLU A 114 -12.67 17.19 -10.18
CA GLU A 114 -11.50 17.82 -10.80
C GLU A 114 -10.28 17.69 -9.87
N ARG A 115 -10.47 17.99 -8.57
CA ARG A 115 -9.41 17.82 -7.58
C ARG A 115 -8.98 16.36 -7.40
N SER A 116 -9.89 15.39 -7.51
CA SER A 116 -9.54 13.97 -7.42
C SER A 116 -8.65 13.50 -8.57
N LEU A 117 -8.91 13.96 -9.79
CA LEU A 117 -8.10 13.66 -10.97
C LEU A 117 -6.75 14.39 -10.93
N GLU A 118 -6.72 15.67 -10.52
CA GLU A 118 -5.48 16.41 -10.28
C GLU A 118 -4.59 15.70 -9.25
N MET A 119 -5.20 15.23 -8.16
CA MET A 119 -4.50 14.46 -7.12
C MET A 119 -3.93 13.15 -7.69
N MET A 120 -4.69 12.47 -8.54
CA MET A 120 -4.24 11.24 -9.19
C MET A 120 -3.06 11.49 -10.14
N GLU A 121 -3.14 12.51 -10.97
CA GLU A 121 -2.04 12.91 -11.88
C GLU A 121 -0.75 13.20 -11.09
N LYS A 122 -0.87 13.99 -10.02
CA LYS A 122 0.27 14.32 -9.15
C LYS A 122 0.83 13.09 -8.44
N ALA A 123 -0.04 12.17 -7.98
CA ALA A 123 0.38 10.93 -7.34
C ALA A 123 1.14 10.02 -8.31
N VAL A 124 0.67 9.88 -9.54
CA VAL A 124 1.36 9.14 -10.61
C VAL A 124 2.72 9.75 -10.92
N ARG A 125 2.80 11.09 -11.02
CA ARG A 125 4.06 11.79 -11.25
C ARG A 125 5.04 11.60 -10.09
N LEU A 126 4.58 11.77 -8.84
CA LEU A 126 5.41 11.55 -7.66
C LEU A 126 5.89 10.09 -7.57
N ALA A 127 5.02 9.14 -7.86
CA ALA A 127 5.37 7.72 -7.89
C ALA A 127 6.46 7.44 -8.93
N ASP A 128 6.34 7.97 -10.14
CA ASP A 128 7.33 7.79 -11.21
C ASP A 128 8.70 8.39 -10.81
N ASP A 129 8.71 9.61 -10.29
CA ASP A 129 9.92 10.31 -9.87
C ASP A 129 10.65 9.60 -8.71
N LEU A 130 9.91 8.97 -7.79
CA LEU A 130 10.47 8.22 -6.66
C LEU A 130 10.73 6.73 -6.96
N GLY A 131 10.40 6.24 -8.16
CA GLY A 131 10.53 4.83 -8.50
C GLY A 131 9.49 3.92 -7.86
N ILE A 132 8.40 4.47 -7.34
CA ILE A 132 7.23 3.72 -6.84
C ILE A 132 6.47 3.13 -8.03
N ARG A 133 6.10 1.86 -7.97
CA ARG A 133 5.42 1.17 -9.08
C ARG A 133 4.03 0.65 -8.73
N THR A 134 3.55 0.93 -7.51
CA THR A 134 2.21 0.53 -7.06
C THR A 134 1.58 1.66 -6.27
N ILE A 135 0.37 2.06 -6.67
CA ILE A 135 -0.48 2.97 -5.92
C ILE A 135 -1.72 2.20 -5.47
N GLN A 136 -1.93 2.12 -4.16
CA GLN A 136 -3.16 1.60 -3.57
C GLN A 136 -4.22 2.70 -3.61
N LEU A 137 -5.37 2.41 -4.17
CA LEU A 137 -6.54 3.29 -4.23
C LEU A 137 -7.55 2.89 -3.16
N ALA A 138 -8.05 3.85 -2.40
CA ALA A 138 -9.16 3.60 -1.50
C ALA A 138 -10.44 3.23 -2.28
N GLY A 139 -11.04 2.08 -1.96
CA GLY A 139 -12.21 1.53 -2.64
C GLY A 139 -13.52 2.22 -2.26
N TYR A 140 -13.65 3.51 -2.56
CA TYR A 140 -14.88 4.29 -2.36
C TYR A 140 -15.32 4.95 -3.67
N ASP A 141 -16.62 4.90 -3.98
CA ASP A 141 -17.18 5.83 -4.97
C ASP A 141 -17.26 7.23 -4.35
N VAL A 142 -17.79 7.33 -3.14
CA VAL A 142 -17.81 8.50 -2.25
C VAL A 142 -17.65 8.02 -0.81
N TYR A 143 -17.22 8.90 0.11
CA TYR A 143 -17.09 8.57 1.52
C TYR A 143 -17.97 9.46 2.42
N TYR A 144 -17.88 10.78 2.28
CA TYR A 144 -18.68 11.75 3.04
C TYR A 144 -19.99 12.14 2.35
N GLU A 145 -20.23 11.61 1.17
CA GLU A 145 -21.47 11.78 0.42
C GLU A 145 -22.28 10.48 0.44
N LYS A 146 -23.55 10.54 0.06
CA LYS A 146 -24.36 9.34 -0.08
C LYS A 146 -24.08 8.68 -1.44
N SER A 147 -23.72 7.41 -1.43
CA SER A 147 -23.57 6.60 -2.64
C SER A 147 -24.91 6.49 -3.41
N SER A 148 -24.82 6.54 -4.73
CA SER A 148 -25.96 6.49 -5.67
C SER A 148 -25.50 5.98 -7.03
N ASP A 149 -26.42 5.63 -7.91
CA ASP A 149 -26.09 5.24 -9.30
C ASP A 149 -25.28 6.33 -10.02
N GLU A 150 -25.53 7.59 -9.71
CA GLU A 150 -24.80 8.73 -10.29
C GLU A 150 -23.36 8.79 -9.77
N THR A 151 -23.12 8.61 -8.47
CA THR A 151 -21.77 8.60 -7.91
C THR A 151 -20.97 7.41 -8.42
N ILE A 152 -21.59 6.24 -8.54
CA ILE A 152 -20.99 5.03 -9.09
C ILE A 152 -20.62 5.24 -10.56
N ARG A 153 -21.51 5.83 -11.37
CA ARG A 153 -21.24 6.15 -12.78
C ARG A 153 -20.03 7.07 -12.92
N ARG A 154 -19.96 8.16 -12.14
CA ARG A 154 -18.85 9.11 -12.14
C ARG A 154 -17.56 8.48 -11.65
N PHE A 155 -17.61 7.63 -10.62
CA PHE A 155 -16.47 6.86 -10.17
C PHE A 155 -15.86 6.03 -11.31
N ARG A 156 -16.70 5.32 -12.09
CA ARG A 156 -16.25 4.49 -13.22
C ARG A 156 -15.60 5.32 -14.33
N GLU A 157 -16.17 6.49 -14.65
CA GLU A 157 -15.63 7.40 -15.64
C GLU A 157 -14.24 7.91 -15.24
N ASN A 158 -14.11 8.43 -14.02
CA ASN A 158 -12.83 8.96 -13.51
C ASN A 158 -11.80 7.85 -13.22
N LEU A 159 -12.24 6.65 -12.84
CA LEU A 159 -11.36 5.49 -12.70
C LEU A 159 -10.70 5.10 -14.03
N ARG A 160 -11.45 5.19 -15.13
CA ARG A 160 -10.90 4.92 -16.48
C ARG A 160 -9.80 5.91 -16.82
N GLU A 161 -10.01 7.18 -16.53
CA GLU A 161 -9.01 8.23 -16.72
C GLU A 161 -7.79 8.02 -15.83
N ALA A 162 -7.99 7.75 -14.54
CA ALA A 162 -6.93 7.43 -13.58
C ALA A 162 -6.08 6.22 -14.02
N SER A 163 -6.73 5.18 -14.55
CA SER A 163 -6.06 3.97 -15.05
C SER A 163 -5.22 4.27 -16.30
N ALA A 164 -5.69 5.15 -17.18
CA ALA A 164 -4.92 5.61 -18.34
C ALA A 164 -3.68 6.37 -17.90
N MET A 165 -3.81 7.36 -17.00
CA MET A 165 -2.68 8.13 -16.45
C MET A 165 -1.59 7.21 -15.86
N ALA A 166 -2.00 6.21 -15.08
CA ALA A 166 -1.07 5.28 -14.45
C ALA A 166 -0.36 4.36 -15.46
N SER A 167 -1.11 3.88 -16.48
CA SER A 167 -0.57 3.00 -17.51
C SER A 167 0.51 3.67 -18.35
N GLU A 168 0.38 4.97 -18.64
CA GLU A 168 1.38 5.77 -19.38
C GLU A 168 2.74 5.82 -18.67
N ARG A 169 2.77 5.66 -17.35
CA ARG A 169 3.98 5.65 -16.52
C ARG A 169 4.38 4.26 -16.02
N GLY A 170 3.67 3.21 -16.42
CA GLY A 170 3.94 1.84 -15.98
C GLY A 170 3.71 1.64 -14.48
N ILE A 171 2.73 2.33 -13.91
CA ILE A 171 2.35 2.25 -12.49
C ILE A 171 1.09 1.41 -12.36
N LEU A 172 1.12 0.43 -11.46
CA LEU A 172 -0.03 -0.40 -11.12
C LEU A 172 -0.93 0.31 -10.12
N LEU A 173 -2.22 0.34 -10.39
CA LEU A 173 -3.25 0.76 -9.45
C LEU A 173 -3.89 -0.47 -8.83
N GLY A 174 -4.06 -0.50 -7.52
CA GLY A 174 -4.70 -1.59 -6.81
C GLY A 174 -5.77 -1.09 -5.86
N PHE A 175 -6.99 -1.61 -5.95
CA PHE A 175 -8.05 -1.27 -5.00
C PHE A 175 -7.82 -1.89 -3.64
N GLU A 176 -7.79 -1.06 -2.60
CA GLU A 176 -7.97 -1.52 -1.23
C GLU A 176 -9.44 -1.92 -1.02
N THR A 177 -9.67 -3.09 -0.43
CA THR A 177 -10.99 -3.44 0.10
C THR A 177 -11.24 -2.67 1.39
N MET A 178 -12.37 -1.96 1.46
CA MET A 178 -12.64 -0.98 2.50
C MET A 178 -13.74 -1.43 3.47
N GLU A 179 -14.03 -0.60 4.47
CA GLU A 179 -15.07 -0.86 5.46
C GLU A 179 -16.50 -0.62 4.95
N THR A 180 -16.66 0.04 3.80
CA THR A 180 -17.99 0.37 3.24
C THR A 180 -18.51 -0.71 2.30
N GLU A 181 -19.80 -0.86 2.19
CA GLU A 181 -20.44 -1.85 1.35
C GLU A 181 -20.08 -1.72 -0.15
N PHE A 182 -19.68 -0.54 -0.60
CA PHE A 182 -19.34 -0.28 -1.99
C PHE A 182 -18.23 -1.22 -2.49
N MET A 183 -17.13 -1.36 -1.72
CA MET A 183 -15.97 -2.18 -2.12
C MET A 183 -15.32 -2.87 -0.90
N ASN A 184 -16.10 -3.61 -0.12
CA ASN A 184 -15.60 -4.34 1.05
C ASN A 184 -15.20 -5.79 0.76
N THR A 185 -15.27 -6.23 -0.50
CA THR A 185 -14.82 -7.56 -0.93
C THR A 185 -13.99 -7.48 -2.20
N THR A 186 -13.11 -8.45 -2.38
CA THR A 186 -12.34 -8.63 -3.64
C THR A 186 -13.25 -8.80 -4.83
N GLU A 187 -14.36 -9.56 -4.68
CA GLU A 187 -15.34 -9.74 -5.75
C GLU A 187 -15.93 -8.42 -6.25
N LYS A 188 -16.25 -7.49 -5.33
CA LYS A 188 -16.77 -6.16 -5.72
C LYS A 188 -15.72 -5.33 -6.45
N ALA A 189 -14.49 -5.36 -6.00
CA ALA A 189 -13.37 -4.69 -6.66
C ALA A 189 -13.14 -5.25 -8.08
N MET A 190 -13.20 -6.57 -8.25
CA MET A 190 -13.00 -7.23 -9.54
C MET A 190 -14.03 -6.84 -10.60
N ARG A 191 -15.23 -6.40 -10.23
CA ARG A 191 -16.22 -5.87 -11.20
C ARG A 191 -15.65 -4.67 -11.95
N TYR A 192 -14.97 -3.77 -11.24
CA TYR A 192 -14.35 -2.57 -11.83
C TYR A 192 -13.06 -2.93 -12.58
N VAL A 193 -12.28 -3.87 -12.07
CA VAL A 193 -11.07 -4.37 -12.77
C VAL A 193 -11.44 -4.93 -14.14
N HIS A 194 -12.47 -5.79 -14.20
CA HIS A 194 -12.94 -6.36 -15.47
C HIS A 194 -13.60 -5.32 -16.39
N GLU A 195 -14.31 -4.33 -15.82
CA GLU A 195 -14.96 -3.29 -16.63
C GLU A 195 -13.96 -2.34 -17.28
N ILE A 196 -12.89 -1.97 -16.57
CA ILE A 196 -11.83 -1.09 -17.07
C ILE A 196 -10.93 -1.84 -18.04
N ASP A 197 -10.71 -3.13 -17.80
CA ASP A 197 -9.92 -4.05 -18.64
C ASP A 197 -8.50 -3.51 -18.93
N SER A 198 -7.84 -3.00 -17.88
CA SER A 198 -6.48 -2.49 -17.96
C SER A 198 -5.51 -3.41 -17.21
N PRO A 199 -4.37 -3.80 -17.82
CA PRO A 199 -3.34 -4.59 -17.12
C PRO A 199 -2.66 -3.80 -15.99
N PHE A 200 -2.91 -2.49 -15.88
CA PHE A 200 -2.41 -1.64 -14.82
C PHE A 200 -3.42 -1.40 -13.70
N LEU A 201 -4.59 -2.05 -13.72
CA LEU A 201 -5.57 -2.01 -12.64
C LEU A 201 -5.81 -3.41 -12.07
N GLY A 202 -5.66 -3.55 -10.77
CA GLY A 202 -5.90 -4.77 -10.03
C GLY A 202 -6.49 -4.50 -8.66
N VAL A 203 -6.33 -5.46 -7.76
CA VAL A 203 -6.81 -5.38 -6.39
C VAL A 203 -5.62 -5.42 -5.42
N TYR A 204 -5.71 -4.67 -4.35
CA TYR A 204 -4.74 -4.62 -3.25
C TYR A 204 -5.51 -4.80 -1.92
N PRO A 205 -6.04 -6.00 -1.66
CA PRO A 205 -6.95 -6.22 -0.54
C PRO A 205 -6.28 -5.97 0.82
N ASP A 206 -7.08 -5.47 1.76
CA ASP A 206 -6.76 -5.46 3.18
C ASP A 206 -7.42 -6.66 3.86
N VAL A 207 -6.63 -7.55 4.45
CA VAL A 207 -7.12 -8.80 5.01
C VAL A 207 -7.95 -8.61 6.27
N GLY A 208 -7.70 -7.54 7.04
CA GLY A 208 -8.51 -7.20 8.21
C GLY A 208 -9.91 -6.71 7.81
N ASN A 209 -9.99 -5.87 6.76
CA ASN A 209 -11.26 -5.43 6.21
C ASN A 209 -12.05 -6.62 5.63
N LEU A 210 -11.37 -7.51 4.90
CA LEU A 210 -11.99 -8.74 4.39
C LEU A 210 -12.48 -9.65 5.50
N THR A 211 -11.77 -9.77 6.64
CA THR A 211 -12.20 -10.57 7.78
C THR A 211 -13.51 -10.04 8.37
N ASN A 212 -13.66 -8.71 8.48
CA ASN A 212 -14.93 -8.11 8.90
C ASN A 212 -16.04 -8.30 7.86
N ALA A 213 -15.74 -8.18 6.57
CA ALA A 213 -16.70 -8.42 5.50
C ALA A 213 -17.19 -9.89 5.49
N ALA A 214 -16.28 -10.84 5.69
CA ALA A 214 -16.59 -12.27 5.76
C ALA A 214 -17.64 -12.61 6.84
N LEU A 215 -17.57 -11.94 8.00
CA LEU A 215 -18.60 -12.06 9.04
C LEU A 215 -19.98 -11.63 8.56
N SER A 216 -20.04 -10.60 7.72
CA SER A 216 -21.30 -10.05 7.21
C SER A 216 -21.91 -10.90 6.09
N TYR A 217 -21.07 -11.56 5.29
CA TYR A 217 -21.50 -12.33 4.12
C TYR A 217 -21.52 -13.84 4.36
N GLY A 218 -20.99 -14.33 5.49
CA GLY A 218 -20.95 -15.74 5.83
C GLY A 218 -20.02 -16.58 4.94
N ASN A 219 -18.96 -15.94 4.40
CA ASN A 219 -17.91 -16.60 3.62
C ASN A 219 -16.57 -16.51 4.37
N THR A 220 -15.48 -16.96 3.73
CA THR A 220 -14.12 -16.86 4.27
C THR A 220 -13.30 -15.85 3.49
N VAL A 221 -12.21 -15.34 4.10
CA VAL A 221 -11.26 -14.43 3.42
C VAL A 221 -10.58 -15.16 2.25
N GLU A 222 -10.30 -16.46 2.40
CA GLU A 222 -9.68 -17.27 1.36
C GLU A 222 -10.58 -17.44 0.14
N GLU A 223 -11.90 -17.60 0.35
CA GLU A 223 -12.88 -17.67 -0.75
C GLU A 223 -12.99 -16.32 -1.47
N ASP A 224 -12.92 -15.21 -0.75
CA ASP A 224 -12.98 -13.89 -1.34
C ASP A 224 -11.67 -13.55 -2.10
N LEU A 225 -10.51 -13.88 -1.55
CA LEU A 225 -9.22 -13.72 -2.24
C LEU A 225 -9.17 -14.53 -3.55
N GLU A 226 -9.79 -15.72 -3.60
CA GLU A 226 -9.87 -16.52 -4.81
C GLU A 226 -10.54 -15.76 -5.98
N LYS A 227 -11.50 -14.88 -5.70
CA LYS A 227 -12.17 -14.05 -6.70
C LYS A 227 -11.23 -13.07 -7.41
N GLY A 228 -10.11 -12.75 -6.79
CA GLY A 228 -9.08 -11.87 -7.36
C GLY A 228 -7.92 -12.60 -8.02
N ARG A 229 -8.00 -13.93 -8.24
CA ARG A 229 -6.92 -14.74 -8.82
C ARG A 229 -6.35 -14.10 -10.09
N GLY A 230 -5.02 -13.86 -10.09
CA GLY A 230 -4.30 -13.24 -11.20
C GLY A 230 -4.35 -11.71 -11.25
N HIS A 231 -5.15 -11.06 -10.39
CA HIS A 231 -5.30 -9.60 -10.35
C HIS A 231 -4.93 -8.97 -9.01
N ILE A 232 -4.52 -9.77 -8.02
CA ILE A 232 -4.09 -9.23 -6.72
C ILE A 232 -2.62 -8.81 -6.81
N ILE A 233 -2.36 -7.53 -6.60
CA ILE A 233 -1.04 -6.91 -6.74
C ILE A 233 -0.20 -7.10 -5.47
N ALA A 234 -0.81 -6.91 -4.31
CA ALA A 234 -0.22 -7.02 -2.98
C ALA A 234 -1.34 -7.19 -1.93
N LEU A 235 -1.00 -7.41 -0.67
CA LEU A 235 -1.94 -7.44 0.46
C LEU A 235 -1.50 -6.50 1.58
N HIS A 236 -2.46 -5.76 2.15
CA HIS A 236 -2.34 -5.22 3.49
C HIS A 236 -2.60 -6.31 4.52
N LEU A 237 -1.66 -6.47 5.43
CA LEU A 237 -1.76 -7.33 6.59
C LEU A 237 -2.08 -6.44 7.79
N LYS A 238 -3.34 -6.38 8.14
CA LYS A 238 -3.89 -5.56 9.23
C LYS A 238 -4.68 -6.40 10.19
N GLU A 239 -4.55 -6.12 11.47
CA GLU A 239 -5.39 -6.74 12.50
C GLU A 239 -6.68 -5.95 12.70
N THR A 240 -7.78 -6.66 12.97
CA THR A 240 -9.10 -6.09 13.23
C THR A 240 -9.84 -6.86 14.31
N LEU A 241 -10.94 -6.29 14.80
CA LEU A 241 -11.96 -6.95 15.60
C LEU A 241 -13.32 -6.81 14.92
N PRO A 242 -14.34 -7.60 15.26
CA PRO A 242 -15.67 -7.45 14.70
C PRO A 242 -16.18 -6.02 14.80
N GLY A 243 -16.36 -5.35 13.63
CA GLY A 243 -16.79 -3.95 13.54
C GLY A 243 -15.73 -2.90 13.88
N LEU A 244 -14.50 -3.28 14.22
CA LEU A 244 -13.38 -2.37 14.51
C LEU A 244 -12.25 -2.59 13.49
N PHE A 245 -11.94 -1.57 12.72
CA PHE A 245 -11.11 -1.68 11.51
C PHE A 245 -9.69 -1.15 11.67
N ARG A 246 -9.35 -0.48 12.77
CA ARG A 246 -8.06 0.21 12.93
C ARG A 246 -7.52 0.09 14.35
N GLU A 247 -6.20 0.30 14.47
CA GLU A 247 -5.49 0.43 15.75
C GLU A 247 -5.59 -0.81 16.66
N ILE A 248 -5.86 -1.99 16.08
CA ILE A 248 -5.84 -3.25 16.80
C ILE A 248 -4.42 -3.81 16.71
N PRO A 249 -3.74 -4.07 17.86
CA PRO A 249 -2.42 -4.69 17.85
C PRO A 249 -2.48 -6.11 17.27
N PHE A 250 -1.44 -6.50 16.53
CA PHE A 250 -1.31 -7.87 16.04
C PHE A 250 -1.46 -8.88 17.19
N THR A 251 -2.16 -9.97 16.95
CA THR A 251 -2.55 -11.03 17.92
C THR A 251 -3.68 -10.65 18.89
N LYS A 252 -4.24 -9.45 18.82
CA LYS A 252 -5.36 -9.02 19.68
C LYS A 252 -6.69 -8.99 18.95
N GLY A 253 -6.70 -9.35 17.68
CA GLY A 253 -7.88 -9.37 16.83
C GLY A 253 -8.31 -10.79 16.44
N HIS A 254 -8.94 -10.88 15.28
CA HIS A 254 -9.57 -12.11 14.79
C HIS A 254 -9.10 -12.53 13.38
N VAL A 255 -8.06 -11.90 12.84
CA VAL A 255 -7.53 -12.26 11.51
C VAL A 255 -6.70 -13.55 11.60
N ASP A 256 -7.05 -14.55 10.80
CA ASP A 256 -6.26 -15.78 10.66
C ASP A 256 -5.14 -15.56 9.61
N PHE A 257 -4.07 -14.87 10.04
CA PHE A 257 -2.91 -14.61 9.16
C PHE A 257 -2.30 -15.88 8.56
N PRO A 258 -2.13 -17.00 9.29
CA PRO A 258 -1.63 -18.24 8.70
C PRO A 258 -2.49 -18.76 7.55
N ALA A 259 -3.80 -18.77 7.67
CA ALA A 259 -4.72 -19.24 6.63
C ALA A 259 -4.71 -18.28 5.42
N VAL A 260 -4.84 -16.99 5.68
CA VAL A 260 -4.84 -15.95 4.63
C VAL A 260 -3.52 -15.90 3.86
N ILE A 261 -2.38 -15.94 4.55
CA ILE A 261 -1.05 -15.91 3.90
C ILE A 261 -0.82 -17.18 3.08
N ARG A 262 -1.25 -18.35 3.56
CA ARG A 262 -1.20 -19.59 2.77
C ARG A 262 -1.99 -19.44 1.48
N LYS A 263 -3.24 -18.96 1.57
CA LYS A 263 -4.07 -18.71 0.39
C LYS A 263 -3.44 -17.71 -0.58
N ALA A 264 -2.92 -16.62 -0.06
CA ALA A 264 -2.21 -15.61 -0.86
C ALA A 264 -0.99 -16.22 -1.58
N TRP A 265 -0.24 -17.06 -0.89
CA TRP A 265 0.90 -17.77 -1.44
C TRP A 265 0.51 -18.68 -2.60
N ASP A 266 -0.57 -19.46 -2.45
CA ASP A 266 -1.14 -20.34 -3.48
C ASP A 266 -1.65 -19.56 -4.70
N LEU A 267 -2.09 -18.32 -4.49
CA LEU A 267 -2.48 -17.37 -5.55
C LEU A 267 -1.29 -16.67 -6.24
N GLY A 268 -0.06 -16.95 -5.81
CA GLY A 268 1.14 -16.33 -6.38
C GLY A 268 1.47 -14.94 -5.82
N ILE A 269 0.79 -14.49 -4.76
CA ILE A 269 1.04 -13.18 -4.16
C ILE A 269 2.34 -13.25 -3.35
N ARG A 270 3.23 -12.26 -3.57
CA ARG A 270 4.57 -12.19 -2.96
C ARG A 270 4.92 -10.81 -2.42
N ARG A 271 3.94 -9.88 -2.40
CA ARG A 271 4.10 -8.52 -1.87
C ARG A 271 3.09 -8.29 -0.75
N TYR A 272 3.60 -7.88 0.40
CA TYR A 272 2.80 -7.68 1.60
C TYR A 272 3.20 -6.35 2.26
N VAL A 273 2.26 -5.71 2.95
CA VAL A 273 2.52 -4.54 3.79
C VAL A 273 1.85 -4.77 5.14
N THR A 274 2.59 -4.65 6.24
CA THR A 274 1.97 -4.58 7.55
C THR A 274 1.37 -3.20 7.74
N GLU A 275 0.05 -3.15 7.90
CA GLU A 275 -0.68 -1.92 8.15
C GLU A 275 -1.00 -1.80 9.63
N MET A 276 -0.39 -0.82 10.26
CA MET A 276 -0.58 -0.46 11.66
C MET A 276 -0.34 1.04 11.85
N TRP A 277 -0.72 1.56 13.01
CA TRP A 277 -0.59 2.98 13.33
C TRP A 277 0.22 3.18 14.59
N ASP A 278 1.06 4.23 14.60
CA ASP A 278 1.55 4.78 15.85
C ASP A 278 0.38 5.42 16.61
N VAL A 279 0.13 4.89 17.79
CA VAL A 279 -0.90 5.38 18.71
C VAL A 279 -0.30 6.11 19.92
N GLY A 280 0.93 6.58 19.79
CA GLY A 280 1.65 7.34 20.83
C GLY A 280 2.16 6.50 21.99
N LYS A 281 2.33 5.18 21.81
CA LYS A 281 2.90 4.30 22.84
C LYS A 281 4.43 4.35 22.81
N MET A 282 5.05 4.21 23.96
CA MET A 282 6.52 4.07 24.06
C MET A 282 7.06 2.83 23.34
N SER A 283 6.25 1.78 23.21
CA SER A 283 6.59 0.49 22.58
C SER A 283 6.35 0.43 21.06
N TRP A 284 6.12 1.56 20.39
CA TRP A 284 5.77 1.56 18.97
C TRP A 284 6.80 0.83 18.09
N LYS A 285 8.11 0.95 18.38
CA LYS A 285 9.17 0.29 17.62
C LYS A 285 9.19 -1.23 17.87
N GLU A 286 8.98 -1.65 19.11
CA GLU A 286 8.84 -3.06 19.46
C GLU A 286 7.61 -3.67 18.79
N ASP A 287 6.50 -2.93 18.69
CA ASP A 287 5.28 -3.37 18.01
C ASP A 287 5.53 -3.59 16.49
N ILE A 288 6.27 -2.67 15.85
CA ILE A 288 6.70 -2.80 14.45
C ILE A 288 7.60 -4.03 14.24
N LEU A 289 8.59 -4.19 15.10
CA LEU A 289 9.52 -5.33 15.04
C LEU A 289 8.79 -6.66 15.28
N PHE A 290 7.86 -6.69 16.22
CA PHE A 290 7.01 -7.86 16.46
C PHE A 290 6.18 -8.23 15.25
N ALA A 291 5.49 -7.25 14.64
CA ALA A 291 4.69 -7.46 13.44
C ALA A 291 5.53 -8.06 12.28
N ASN A 292 6.72 -7.51 12.05
CA ASN A 292 7.63 -8.04 11.04
C ASN A 292 8.01 -9.50 11.31
N ARG A 293 8.47 -9.81 12.53
CA ARG A 293 8.90 -11.17 12.90
C ARG A 293 7.76 -12.18 12.78
N MET A 294 6.56 -11.80 13.22
CA MET A 294 5.37 -12.65 13.13
C MET A 294 5.04 -12.97 11.67
N MET A 295 4.95 -11.96 10.81
CA MET A 295 4.60 -12.16 9.40
C MET A 295 5.68 -12.91 8.64
N ARG A 296 6.97 -12.62 8.90
CA ARG A 296 8.08 -13.37 8.30
C ARG A 296 8.06 -14.83 8.71
N GLY A 297 7.81 -15.15 9.97
CA GLY A 297 7.72 -16.54 10.42
C GLY A 297 6.63 -17.34 9.66
N ILE A 298 5.49 -16.71 9.38
CA ILE A 298 4.41 -17.35 8.59
C ILE A 298 4.83 -17.49 7.11
N LEU A 299 5.43 -16.45 6.51
CA LEU A 299 5.83 -16.41 5.10
C LEU A 299 7.02 -17.33 4.81
N ASP A 300 8.02 -17.38 5.70
CA ASP A 300 9.16 -18.29 5.56
C ASP A 300 8.69 -19.74 5.57
N GLY A 301 7.71 -20.08 6.43
CA GLY A 301 7.08 -21.41 6.41
C GLY A 301 6.28 -21.75 5.13
N GLN A 302 5.92 -20.77 4.29
CA GLN A 302 5.36 -21.03 2.97
C GLN A 302 6.48 -21.22 1.92
N ALA A 303 7.58 -20.50 2.05
CA ALA A 303 8.70 -20.55 1.10
C ALA A 303 9.47 -21.91 1.17
N GLU A 304 9.39 -22.61 2.29
CA GLU A 304 10.03 -23.92 2.53
C GLU A 304 9.18 -25.11 2.01
N ARG A 305 7.95 -24.88 1.55
CA ARG A 305 7.07 -25.91 0.96
C ARG A 305 7.29 -26.06 -0.54
#